data_e0095b96b9cc37db372fa53b51c91416
#
_entry.id   e0095b96b9cc37db372fa53b51c91416
#
_cell.length_a   1.000
_cell.length_b   1.000
_cell.length_c   1.000
_cell.angle_alpha   90.00
_cell.angle_beta   90.00
_cell.angle_gamma   90.00
#
_symmetry.space_group_name_H-M   'P 1'
#
loop_
_entity.id
_entity.type
_entity.pdbx_description
1 polymer ?
#
loop_
_entity_poly.entity_id
_entity_poly.type
_entity_poly.pdbx_seq_one_letter_code
_entity_poly.pdbx_strand_id
1 'polypeptide(L)'
;SVDITLAAAQSADIVSAQVNSHMPRTLGRSFVHVNDVDVIVEHDEELLTIGATADSQQANIIAKHIARLVDDGSTIQIGLGTTPQAVMLALSGKNDLGIHTQFLTDEVMHLVARGVITNRRKGVNEGKIIASTAIGSKSLYEFMHDNPGIELYPSDYVNNPAVIAQHNKMVSMNVAMTIDLSGQVAADALPSNLFSGLTGMLDFVRGAAQAENGKSILMLPSTNRNGKRSRIVTVLADTAVVIPRSDVSYVVTEYGAVNLFGKSLQERAVALISIAHPDFRDQLFHEAKNAGLLSRDRSLAESLQGIYPVQLEETVEINGQELVIRPATPVDTRRIQEHFYALDGKDVVSRFFYEKTRFNLEEIEGVSQIDYVNDLTLLALVGDPGFRRVVGIGEFLFDPAKNLAEVAFSISKEFQGKGIGKILIRKLGAAARDNGIAGFIAYTSHKNESMIKLFNSLPFTIK
;
A
#
# COMPACT_ATOMS: atom_id res chain seq x y z
N SER A 1 -14.18 1.04 -24.90
CA SER A 1 -12.76 1.36 -24.79
C SER A 1 -12.39 2.53 -25.70
N VAL A 2 -11.66 3.49 -25.17
CA VAL A 2 -11.09 4.60 -25.96
C VAL A 2 -9.59 4.36 -26.15
N ASP A 3 -8.91 3.99 -25.09
CA ASP A 3 -7.50 3.60 -24.99
C ASP A 3 -6.64 4.11 -26.16
N ILE A 4 -6.14 3.21 -27.01
CA ILE A 4 -5.41 3.53 -28.25
C ILE A 4 -6.32 3.63 -29.48
N THR A 5 -7.58 3.23 -29.37
CA THR A 5 -8.52 3.14 -30.50
C THR A 5 -8.78 4.50 -31.13
N LEU A 6 -8.92 5.56 -30.33
CA LEU A 6 -9.11 6.91 -30.84
C LEU A 6 -7.91 7.39 -31.66
N ALA A 7 -6.69 7.16 -31.15
CA ALA A 7 -5.46 7.54 -31.87
C ALA A 7 -5.30 6.74 -33.17
N ALA A 8 -5.67 5.45 -33.17
CA ALA A 8 -5.68 4.63 -34.37
C ALA A 8 -6.67 5.16 -35.42
N ALA A 9 -7.90 5.50 -35.03
CA ALA A 9 -8.89 6.07 -35.90
C ALA A 9 -8.43 7.42 -36.48
N GLN A 10 -7.78 8.27 -35.69
CA GLN A 10 -7.28 9.59 -36.15
C GLN A 10 -6.08 9.49 -37.09
N SER A 11 -5.37 8.35 -37.11
CA SER A 11 -4.16 8.15 -37.90
C SER A 11 -4.35 7.24 -39.11
N ALA A 12 -5.49 6.56 -39.19
CA ALA A 12 -5.77 5.64 -40.29
C ALA A 12 -6.27 6.40 -41.54
N ASP A 13 -5.91 5.89 -42.72
CA ASP A 13 -6.42 6.41 -44.01
C ASP A 13 -7.88 6.01 -44.26
N ILE A 14 -8.33 4.90 -43.68
CA ILE A 14 -9.69 4.37 -43.77
C ILE A 14 -10.15 3.92 -42.39
N VAL A 15 -11.28 4.41 -41.92
CA VAL A 15 -11.89 4.05 -40.63
C VAL A 15 -13.19 3.28 -40.88
N SER A 16 -13.21 2.03 -40.44
CA SER A 16 -14.42 1.20 -40.42
C SER A 16 -14.92 1.02 -39.00
N ALA A 17 -16.20 1.31 -38.77
CA ALA A 17 -16.82 1.16 -37.45
C ALA A 17 -17.94 0.12 -37.48
N GLN A 18 -17.85 -0.87 -36.56
CA GLN A 18 -18.99 -1.71 -36.23
C GLN A 18 -19.87 -0.96 -35.22
N VAL A 19 -21.12 -0.75 -35.55
CA VAL A 19 -22.12 -0.15 -34.65
C VAL A 19 -22.91 -1.26 -34.00
N ASN A 20 -22.87 -1.29 -32.67
CA ASN A 20 -23.48 -2.33 -31.82
C ASN A 20 -24.36 -1.64 -30.76
N SER A 21 -25.66 -1.92 -30.76
CA SER A 21 -26.63 -1.33 -29.81
C SER A 21 -26.38 -1.71 -28.36
N HIS A 22 -25.64 -2.81 -28.08
CA HIS A 22 -25.26 -3.22 -26.73
C HIS A 22 -24.07 -2.42 -26.16
N MET A 23 -23.37 -1.62 -27.00
CA MET A 23 -22.25 -0.81 -26.55
C MET A 23 -22.74 0.34 -25.65
N PRO A 24 -22.27 0.45 -24.40
CA PRO A 24 -22.68 1.55 -23.51
C PRO A 24 -22.25 2.89 -24.09
N ARG A 25 -23.13 3.87 -24.06
CA ARG A 25 -22.78 5.25 -24.35
C ARG A 25 -22.00 5.81 -23.16
N THR A 26 -20.70 6.07 -23.37
CA THR A 26 -19.79 6.57 -22.35
C THR A 26 -19.49 8.05 -22.56
N LEU A 27 -19.20 8.78 -21.48
CA LEU A 27 -18.87 10.19 -21.52
C LEU A 27 -17.35 10.42 -21.52
N GLY A 28 -16.92 11.68 -21.65
CA GLY A 28 -15.52 12.05 -21.76
C GLY A 28 -15.08 12.21 -23.22
N ARG A 29 -13.89 11.72 -23.56
CA ARG A 29 -13.33 11.79 -24.93
C ARG A 29 -13.55 10.48 -25.70
N SER A 30 -14.77 9.95 -25.65
CA SER A 30 -15.13 8.66 -26.25
C SER A 30 -15.99 8.79 -27.51
N PHE A 31 -16.24 10.00 -27.96
CA PHE A 31 -17.06 10.27 -29.15
C PHE A 31 -16.19 10.45 -30.38
N VAL A 32 -16.60 9.82 -31.49
CA VAL A 32 -16.05 10.02 -32.82
C VAL A 32 -17.15 10.60 -33.69
N HIS A 33 -16.85 11.66 -34.45
CA HIS A 33 -17.83 12.25 -35.31
C HIS A 33 -18.10 11.32 -36.51
N VAL A 34 -19.35 11.21 -36.94
CA VAL A 34 -19.72 10.27 -38.02
C VAL A 34 -18.99 10.57 -39.34
N ASN A 35 -18.61 11.83 -39.59
CA ASN A 35 -17.86 12.21 -40.80
C ASN A 35 -16.39 11.72 -40.77
N ASP A 36 -15.89 11.25 -39.61
CA ASP A 36 -14.55 10.70 -39.47
C ASP A 36 -14.56 9.14 -39.60
N VAL A 37 -15.71 8.58 -40.07
CA VAL A 37 -15.89 7.16 -40.31
C VAL A 37 -16.26 6.92 -41.78
N ASP A 38 -15.41 6.16 -42.49
CA ASP A 38 -15.61 5.90 -43.94
C ASP A 38 -16.61 4.76 -44.19
N VAL A 39 -16.63 3.76 -43.32
CA VAL A 39 -17.49 2.59 -43.47
C VAL A 39 -18.19 2.29 -42.13
N ILE A 40 -19.52 2.17 -42.17
CA ILE A 40 -20.35 1.78 -41.03
C ILE A 40 -20.92 0.40 -41.30
N VAL A 41 -20.73 -0.50 -40.35
CA VAL A 41 -21.30 -1.85 -40.35
C VAL A 41 -22.20 -1.99 -39.12
N GLU A 42 -23.49 -2.15 -39.32
CA GLU A 42 -24.45 -2.42 -38.25
C GLU A 42 -24.41 -3.91 -37.91
N HIS A 43 -24.03 -4.23 -36.68
CA HIS A 43 -24.02 -5.61 -36.21
C HIS A 43 -24.14 -5.65 -34.68
N ASP A 44 -25.29 -6.13 -34.24
CA ASP A 44 -25.59 -6.28 -32.81
C ASP A 44 -25.12 -7.62 -32.30
N GLU A 45 -24.28 -7.59 -31.26
CA GLU A 45 -23.81 -8.76 -30.52
C GLU A 45 -23.61 -8.42 -29.04
N GLU A 46 -23.78 -9.41 -28.18
CA GLU A 46 -23.51 -9.25 -26.75
C GLU A 46 -22.02 -8.92 -26.55
N LEU A 47 -21.74 -7.99 -25.64
CA LEU A 47 -20.35 -7.64 -25.30
C LEU A 47 -19.66 -8.77 -24.54
N LEU A 48 -18.39 -8.92 -24.80
CA LEU A 48 -17.56 -9.87 -24.04
C LEU A 48 -17.52 -9.45 -22.57
N THR A 49 -17.78 -10.44 -21.70
CA THR A 49 -17.74 -10.27 -20.25
C THR A 49 -16.65 -11.13 -19.62
N ILE A 50 -16.09 -10.63 -18.52
CA ILE A 50 -15.18 -11.41 -17.67
C ILE A 50 -15.87 -11.60 -16.33
N GLY A 51 -15.99 -12.85 -15.91
CA GLY A 51 -16.52 -13.20 -14.60
C GLY A 51 -15.52 -12.94 -13.47
N ALA A 52 -16.02 -12.98 -12.23
CA ALA A 52 -15.17 -12.90 -11.05
C ALA A 52 -14.10 -14.01 -11.06
N THR A 53 -12.90 -13.66 -10.65
CA THR A 53 -11.81 -14.64 -10.50
C THR A 53 -12.04 -15.50 -9.25
N ALA A 54 -11.46 -16.70 -9.23
CA ALA A 54 -11.54 -17.56 -8.05
C ALA A 54 -10.87 -16.91 -6.83
N ASP A 55 -11.43 -17.11 -5.66
CA ASP A 55 -10.86 -16.65 -4.39
C ASP A 55 -9.48 -17.29 -4.15
N SER A 56 -8.56 -16.51 -3.62
CA SER A 56 -7.19 -16.91 -3.32
C SER A 56 -6.76 -16.37 -1.96
N GLN A 57 -6.51 -17.30 -1.03
CA GLN A 57 -6.01 -16.95 0.30
C GLN A 57 -4.74 -16.08 0.23
N GLN A 58 -3.82 -16.41 -0.67
CA GLN A 58 -2.59 -15.67 -0.88
C GLN A 58 -2.88 -14.23 -1.36
N ALA A 59 -3.79 -14.06 -2.33
CA ALA A 59 -4.22 -12.75 -2.80
C ALA A 59 -4.87 -11.91 -1.67
N ASN A 60 -5.68 -12.54 -0.82
CA ASN A 60 -6.31 -11.89 0.31
C ASN A 60 -5.30 -11.39 1.37
N ILE A 61 -4.22 -12.14 1.61
CA ILE A 61 -3.15 -11.71 2.52
C ILE A 61 -2.40 -10.52 1.92
N ILE A 62 -2.00 -10.58 0.65
CA ILE A 62 -1.38 -9.46 -0.08
C ILE A 62 -2.28 -8.22 -0.02
N ALA A 63 -3.57 -8.39 -0.26
CA ALA A 63 -4.56 -7.32 -0.24
C ALA A 63 -4.63 -6.61 1.14
N LYS A 64 -4.57 -7.37 2.24
CA LYS A 64 -4.53 -6.81 3.59
C LYS A 64 -3.27 -5.97 3.84
N HIS A 65 -2.10 -6.43 3.36
CA HIS A 65 -0.87 -5.64 3.45
C HIS A 65 -0.98 -4.34 2.65
N ILE A 66 -1.50 -4.39 1.43
CA ILE A 66 -1.69 -3.21 0.57
C ILE A 66 -2.69 -2.24 1.19
N ALA A 67 -3.82 -2.72 1.72
CA ALA A 67 -4.81 -1.86 2.35
C ALA A 67 -4.26 -1.03 3.53
N ARG A 68 -3.20 -1.51 4.21
CA ARG A 68 -2.48 -0.74 5.24
C ARG A 68 -1.62 0.40 4.68
N LEU A 69 -1.28 0.36 3.38
CA LEU A 69 -0.48 1.37 2.71
C LEU A 69 -1.32 2.43 1.99
N VAL A 70 -2.62 2.17 1.79
CA VAL A 70 -3.56 3.09 1.15
C VAL A 70 -4.21 3.97 2.20
N ASP A 71 -4.14 5.28 2.04
CA ASP A 71 -4.73 6.27 2.93
C ASP A 71 -6.14 6.66 2.47
N ASP A 72 -6.97 7.19 3.38
CA ASP A 72 -8.24 7.81 3.00
C ASP A 72 -8.01 9.02 2.09
N GLY A 73 -8.86 9.21 1.10
CA GLY A 73 -8.73 10.25 0.10
C GLY A 73 -7.69 9.95 -0.99
N SER A 74 -7.11 8.75 -1.03
CA SER A 74 -6.17 8.35 -2.10
C SER A 74 -6.88 8.24 -3.44
N THR A 75 -6.17 8.62 -4.51
CA THR A 75 -6.58 8.31 -5.89
C THR A 75 -5.93 7.01 -6.32
N ILE A 76 -6.72 6.08 -6.85
CA ILE A 76 -6.34 4.69 -7.08
C ILE A 76 -6.19 4.41 -8.56
N GLN A 77 -5.10 3.77 -8.95
CA GLN A 77 -4.95 2.97 -10.15
C GLN A 77 -4.74 1.52 -9.75
N ILE A 78 -5.41 0.62 -10.44
CA ILE A 78 -5.33 -0.82 -10.17
C ILE A 78 -5.18 -1.61 -11.47
N GLY A 79 -4.34 -2.65 -11.46
CA GLY A 79 -4.21 -3.61 -12.54
C GLY A 79 -5.37 -4.62 -12.59
N LEU A 80 -5.24 -5.61 -13.45
CA LEU A 80 -6.23 -6.70 -13.62
C LEU A 80 -5.73 -7.99 -12.96
N GLY A 81 -6.68 -8.83 -12.52
CA GLY A 81 -6.43 -10.18 -12.03
C GLY A 81 -6.88 -10.42 -10.59
N THR A 82 -6.63 -11.63 -10.07
CA THR A 82 -7.10 -12.08 -8.76
C THR A 82 -6.62 -11.22 -7.60
N THR A 83 -5.32 -10.88 -7.58
CA THR A 83 -4.77 -10.05 -6.49
C THR A 83 -5.30 -8.61 -6.53
N PRO A 84 -5.35 -7.91 -7.67
CA PRO A 84 -6.04 -6.62 -7.79
C PRO A 84 -7.48 -6.62 -7.31
N GLN A 85 -8.28 -7.64 -7.66
CA GLN A 85 -9.66 -7.76 -7.19
C GLN A 85 -9.71 -7.87 -5.66
N ALA A 86 -8.89 -8.73 -5.06
CA ALA A 86 -8.80 -8.88 -3.61
C ALA A 86 -8.40 -7.55 -2.93
N VAL A 87 -7.48 -6.79 -3.54
CA VAL A 87 -7.07 -5.46 -3.03
C VAL A 87 -8.25 -4.50 -3.01
N MET A 88 -9.00 -4.39 -4.10
CA MET A 88 -10.17 -3.49 -4.15
C MET A 88 -11.19 -3.85 -3.08
N LEU A 89 -11.47 -5.14 -2.86
CA LEU A 89 -12.37 -5.59 -1.79
C LEU A 89 -11.83 -5.23 -0.41
N ALA A 90 -10.52 -5.35 -0.18
CA ALA A 90 -9.89 -4.98 1.09
C ALA A 90 -9.91 -3.47 1.38
N LEU A 91 -10.11 -2.62 0.36
CA LEU A 91 -10.27 -1.17 0.52
C LEU A 91 -11.68 -0.74 0.95
N SER A 92 -12.62 -1.66 1.16
CA SER A 92 -14.01 -1.37 1.54
C SER A 92 -14.17 -0.61 2.86
N GLY A 93 -13.16 -0.59 3.72
CA GLY A 93 -13.12 0.20 4.96
C GLY A 93 -12.43 1.56 4.82
N LYS A 94 -12.16 2.04 3.61
CA LYS A 94 -11.57 3.36 3.34
C LYS A 94 -12.66 4.39 3.03
N ASN A 95 -12.26 5.67 3.03
CA ASN A 95 -13.17 6.78 2.75
C ASN A 95 -12.61 7.69 1.66
N ASP A 96 -13.54 8.29 0.90
CA ASP A 96 -13.26 9.33 -0.10
C ASP A 96 -12.20 8.94 -1.14
N LEU A 97 -12.12 7.68 -1.53
CA LEU A 97 -11.22 7.26 -2.59
C LEU A 97 -11.61 7.87 -3.94
N GLY A 98 -10.63 8.09 -4.80
CA GLY A 98 -10.79 8.49 -6.19
C GLY A 98 -10.26 7.43 -7.14
N ILE A 99 -10.69 7.47 -8.40
CA ILE A 99 -10.23 6.55 -9.45
C ILE A 99 -9.65 7.33 -10.63
N HIS A 100 -8.42 6.96 -10.98
CA HIS A 100 -7.75 7.33 -12.22
C HIS A 100 -6.95 6.11 -12.68
N THR A 101 -7.49 5.34 -13.61
CA THR A 101 -6.99 4.00 -13.95
C THR A 101 -7.14 3.69 -15.43
N GLN A 102 -6.31 2.80 -15.95
CA GLN A 102 -6.49 2.31 -17.33
C GLN A 102 -7.77 1.45 -17.45
N PHE A 103 -8.00 0.55 -16.49
CA PHE A 103 -9.10 -0.40 -16.50
C PHE A 103 -10.13 -0.08 -15.42
N LEU A 104 -11.40 0.06 -15.81
CA LEU A 104 -12.54 0.09 -14.90
C LEU A 104 -13.10 -1.33 -14.74
N THR A 105 -13.35 -1.76 -13.49
CA THR A 105 -13.77 -3.13 -13.15
C THR A 105 -15.00 -3.13 -12.24
N ASP A 106 -15.62 -4.29 -12.06
CA ASP A 106 -16.81 -4.48 -11.20
C ASP A 106 -16.54 -4.05 -9.74
N GLU A 107 -15.33 -4.28 -9.23
CA GLU A 107 -14.97 -3.92 -7.85
C GLU A 107 -15.04 -2.41 -7.63
N VAL A 108 -14.67 -1.60 -8.64
CA VAL A 108 -14.83 -0.15 -8.57
C VAL A 108 -16.31 0.23 -8.46
N MET A 109 -17.18 -0.37 -9.29
CA MET A 109 -18.62 -0.16 -9.22
C MET A 109 -19.16 -0.49 -7.82
N HIS A 110 -18.77 -1.62 -7.24
CA HIS A 110 -19.19 -2.03 -5.89
C HIS A 110 -18.75 -1.04 -4.82
N LEU A 111 -17.52 -0.51 -4.90
CA LEU A 111 -17.02 0.49 -3.93
C LEU A 111 -17.70 1.87 -4.11
N VAL A 112 -18.10 2.24 -5.32
CA VAL A 112 -18.94 3.43 -5.56
C VAL A 112 -20.31 3.25 -4.92
N ALA A 113 -20.96 2.11 -5.13
CA ALA A 113 -22.29 1.81 -4.55
C ALA A 113 -22.27 1.83 -3.00
N ARG A 114 -21.11 1.52 -2.39
CA ARG A 114 -20.91 1.58 -0.93
C ARG A 114 -20.48 2.96 -0.42
N GLY A 115 -20.30 3.95 -1.29
CA GLY A 115 -19.85 5.29 -0.92
C GLY A 115 -18.37 5.40 -0.54
N VAL A 116 -17.57 4.37 -0.78
CA VAL A 116 -16.11 4.36 -0.52
C VAL A 116 -15.38 5.21 -1.55
N ILE A 117 -15.80 5.12 -2.83
CA ILE A 117 -15.27 5.93 -3.93
C ILE A 117 -16.21 7.09 -4.18
N THR A 118 -15.74 8.31 -3.91
CA THR A 118 -16.47 9.57 -4.08
C THR A 118 -15.82 10.48 -5.11
N ASN A 119 -14.56 10.27 -5.44
CA ASN A 119 -13.73 11.11 -6.30
C ASN A 119 -13.57 12.57 -5.87
N ARG A 120 -13.96 12.94 -4.63
CA ARG A 120 -13.97 14.32 -4.12
C ARG A 120 -12.58 14.85 -3.75
N ARG A 121 -11.61 13.96 -3.54
CA ARG A 121 -10.25 14.29 -3.06
C ARG A 121 -9.19 14.19 -4.16
N LYS A 122 -9.61 14.00 -5.41
CA LYS A 122 -8.69 13.99 -6.56
C LYS A 122 -8.10 15.38 -6.79
N GLY A 123 -6.87 15.46 -7.28
CA GLY A 123 -6.23 16.74 -7.65
C GLY A 123 -6.76 17.31 -8.95
N VAL A 124 -7.19 16.44 -9.90
CA VAL A 124 -7.84 16.81 -11.16
C VAL A 124 -9.02 15.89 -11.42
N ASN A 125 -9.97 16.31 -12.25
CA ASN A 125 -11.20 15.58 -12.56
C ASN A 125 -11.99 15.18 -11.30
N GLU A 126 -12.12 16.10 -10.35
CA GLU A 126 -12.88 15.86 -9.11
C GLU A 126 -14.33 15.44 -9.40
N GLY A 127 -14.85 14.52 -8.62
CA GLY A 127 -16.18 13.96 -8.78
C GLY A 127 -16.32 12.97 -9.94
N LYS A 128 -15.25 12.68 -10.69
CA LYS A 128 -15.27 11.78 -11.86
C LYS A 128 -14.34 10.58 -11.68
N ILE A 129 -14.82 9.42 -12.06
CA ILE A 129 -13.99 8.26 -12.38
C ILE A 129 -13.39 8.49 -13.75
N ILE A 130 -12.07 8.39 -13.87
CA ILE A 130 -11.37 8.47 -15.14
C ILE A 130 -10.77 7.11 -15.48
N ALA A 131 -11.10 6.60 -16.68
CA ALA A 131 -10.54 5.35 -17.19
C ALA A 131 -10.33 5.41 -18.70
N SER A 132 -9.55 4.46 -19.26
CA SER A 132 -9.40 4.32 -20.73
C SER A 132 -10.33 3.25 -21.29
N THR A 133 -10.58 2.21 -20.53
CA THR A 133 -11.39 1.06 -20.91
C THR A 133 -12.11 0.46 -19.72
N ALA A 134 -13.06 -0.41 -19.97
CA ALA A 134 -13.72 -1.20 -18.95
C ALA A 134 -13.71 -2.68 -19.32
N ILE A 135 -13.60 -3.52 -18.30
CA ILE A 135 -13.63 -4.96 -18.47
C ILE A 135 -14.28 -5.59 -17.23
N GLY A 136 -15.37 -6.32 -17.44
CA GLY A 136 -16.13 -6.91 -16.33
C GLY A 136 -17.46 -7.52 -16.77
N SER A 137 -18.44 -7.46 -15.89
CA SER A 137 -19.77 -8.00 -16.09
C SER A 137 -20.67 -7.09 -16.93
N LYS A 138 -21.82 -7.62 -17.35
CA LYS A 138 -22.89 -6.83 -17.97
C LYS A 138 -23.35 -5.67 -17.07
N SER A 139 -23.43 -5.89 -15.76
CA SER A 139 -23.79 -4.86 -14.78
C SER A 139 -22.82 -3.68 -14.77
N LEU A 140 -21.51 -3.92 -14.98
CA LEU A 140 -20.53 -2.85 -15.12
C LEU A 140 -20.83 -2.00 -16.37
N TYR A 141 -21.16 -2.62 -17.50
CA TYR A 141 -21.47 -1.90 -18.73
C TYR A 141 -22.77 -1.10 -18.61
N GLU A 142 -23.78 -1.65 -17.94
CA GLU A 142 -25.02 -0.93 -17.60
C GLU A 142 -24.74 0.25 -16.65
N PHE A 143 -23.87 0.08 -15.66
CA PHE A 143 -23.46 1.14 -14.74
C PHE A 143 -22.73 2.28 -15.45
N MET A 144 -22.01 2.01 -16.52
CA MET A 144 -21.28 3.00 -17.30
C MET A 144 -22.18 3.77 -18.29
N HIS A 145 -23.32 3.19 -18.68
CA HIS A 145 -24.18 3.78 -19.70
C HIS A 145 -24.77 5.12 -19.22
N ASP A 146 -24.48 6.20 -19.96
CA ASP A 146 -24.91 7.58 -19.67
C ASP A 146 -24.63 8.04 -18.21
N ASN A 147 -23.62 7.48 -17.58
CA ASN A 147 -23.27 7.81 -16.19
C ASN A 147 -22.38 9.07 -16.14
N PRO A 148 -22.91 10.21 -15.62
CA PRO A 148 -22.12 11.44 -15.58
C PRO A 148 -20.95 11.40 -14.59
N GLY A 149 -20.89 10.41 -13.70
CA GLY A 149 -19.78 10.19 -12.78
C GLY A 149 -18.57 9.49 -13.41
N ILE A 150 -18.68 9.03 -14.67
CA ILE A 150 -17.64 8.27 -15.37
C ILE A 150 -17.28 8.95 -16.68
N GLU A 151 -16.00 9.15 -16.91
CA GLU A 151 -15.48 9.68 -18.17
C GLU A 151 -14.35 8.78 -18.69
N LEU A 152 -14.45 8.39 -19.96
CA LEU A 152 -13.39 7.66 -20.65
C LEU A 152 -12.50 8.60 -21.44
N TYR A 153 -11.19 8.44 -21.25
CA TYR A 153 -10.16 9.19 -21.94
C TYR A 153 -9.16 8.24 -22.61
N PRO A 154 -8.54 8.66 -23.73
CA PRO A 154 -7.49 7.88 -24.38
C PRO A 154 -6.24 7.75 -23.47
N SER A 155 -5.40 6.77 -23.75
CA SER A 155 -4.23 6.44 -22.91
C SER A 155 -3.18 7.54 -22.90
N ASP A 156 -3.11 8.41 -23.91
CA ASP A 156 -2.23 9.60 -23.91
C ASP A 156 -2.54 10.58 -22.75
N TYR A 157 -3.77 10.56 -22.25
CA TYR A 157 -4.18 11.31 -21.07
C TYR A 157 -4.12 10.46 -19.81
N VAL A 158 -4.75 9.28 -19.82
CA VAL A 158 -4.90 8.45 -18.61
C VAL A 158 -3.56 7.91 -18.12
N ASN A 159 -2.68 7.49 -19.03
CA ASN A 159 -1.36 6.94 -18.71
C ASN A 159 -0.26 8.03 -18.69
N ASN A 160 -0.62 9.31 -18.81
CA ASN A 160 0.37 10.38 -18.79
C ASN A 160 0.92 10.60 -17.37
N PRO A 161 2.21 10.38 -17.10
CA PRO A 161 2.79 10.59 -15.77
C PRO A 161 2.56 11.99 -15.20
N ALA A 162 2.57 13.02 -16.05
CA ALA A 162 2.31 14.40 -15.62
C ALA A 162 0.86 14.64 -15.18
N VAL A 163 -0.11 13.93 -15.76
CA VAL A 163 -1.51 13.96 -15.32
C VAL A 163 -1.68 13.15 -14.05
N ILE A 164 -1.09 11.96 -13.99
CA ILE A 164 -1.14 11.07 -12.83
C ILE A 164 -0.55 11.77 -11.59
N ALA A 165 0.56 12.48 -11.76
CA ALA A 165 1.24 13.21 -10.68
C ALA A 165 0.43 14.37 -10.08
N GLN A 166 -0.61 14.85 -10.76
CA GLN A 166 -1.48 15.92 -10.25
C GLN A 166 -2.47 15.42 -9.18
N HIS A 167 -2.62 14.11 -9.03
CA HIS A 167 -3.49 13.53 -8.00
C HIS A 167 -2.76 13.45 -6.66
N ASN A 168 -3.29 14.12 -5.65
CA ASN A 168 -2.80 13.96 -4.28
C ASN A 168 -3.00 12.53 -3.79
N LYS A 169 -2.01 11.96 -3.09
CA LYS A 169 -2.03 10.57 -2.60
C LYS A 169 -2.34 9.55 -3.70
N MET A 170 -1.77 9.74 -4.89
CA MET A 170 -1.91 8.77 -5.97
C MET A 170 -1.28 7.44 -5.58
N VAL A 171 -2.05 6.36 -5.63
CA VAL A 171 -1.57 5.01 -5.35
C VAL A 171 -1.73 4.15 -6.61
N SER A 172 -0.60 3.82 -7.24
CA SER A 172 -0.57 2.87 -8.34
C SER A 172 -0.30 1.47 -7.82
N MET A 173 -1.13 0.49 -8.20
CA MET A 173 -1.08 -0.89 -7.72
C MET A 173 -1.05 -1.86 -8.89
N ASN A 174 0.10 -2.47 -9.13
CA ASN A 174 0.34 -3.29 -10.31
C ASN A 174 0.93 -4.65 -9.95
N VAL A 175 0.61 -5.66 -10.76
CA VAL A 175 1.09 -7.04 -10.57
C VAL A 175 2.43 -7.21 -11.27
N ALA A 176 3.45 -7.62 -10.51
CA ALA A 176 4.72 -8.07 -11.05
C ALA A 176 4.70 -9.58 -11.30
N MET A 177 5.41 -10.04 -12.32
CA MET A 177 5.63 -11.48 -12.54
C MET A 177 6.84 -11.99 -11.79
N THR A 178 7.93 -11.23 -11.82
CA THR A 178 9.20 -11.58 -11.16
C THR A 178 9.93 -10.29 -10.80
N ILE A 179 10.62 -10.29 -9.67
CA ILE A 179 11.49 -9.20 -9.23
C ILE A 179 12.86 -9.76 -8.84
N ASP A 180 13.94 -9.08 -9.22
CA ASP A 180 15.28 -9.46 -8.75
C ASP A 180 15.68 -8.73 -7.48
N LEU A 181 16.76 -9.21 -6.83
CA LEU A 181 17.22 -8.66 -5.56
C LEU A 181 17.75 -7.21 -5.65
N SER A 182 17.97 -6.69 -6.85
CA SER A 182 18.28 -5.26 -7.06
C SER A 182 17.00 -4.40 -7.13
N GLY A 183 15.84 -5.03 -7.35
CA GLY A 183 14.55 -4.38 -7.51
C GLY A 183 14.12 -4.18 -8.96
N GLN A 184 14.76 -4.81 -9.96
CA GLN A 184 14.28 -4.80 -11.34
C GLN A 184 13.08 -5.73 -11.50
N VAL A 185 12.09 -5.34 -12.29
CA VAL A 185 10.80 -6.05 -12.41
C VAL A 185 10.49 -6.46 -13.83
N ALA A 186 10.14 -7.73 -14.01
CA ALA A 186 9.48 -8.26 -15.19
C ALA A 186 7.98 -8.38 -14.92
N ALA A 187 7.15 -7.93 -15.87
CA ALA A 187 5.69 -7.91 -15.69
C ALA A 187 4.91 -8.38 -16.94
N ASP A 188 5.53 -8.37 -18.12
CA ASP A 188 4.91 -8.73 -19.40
C ASP A 188 5.48 -10.03 -20.00
N ALA A 189 6.57 -10.52 -19.46
CA ALA A 189 7.27 -11.69 -19.96
C ALA A 189 7.68 -12.64 -18.83
N LEU A 190 7.73 -13.91 -19.17
CA LEU A 190 8.42 -14.98 -18.45
C LEU A 190 9.70 -15.34 -19.22
N PRO A 191 10.67 -16.02 -18.60
CA PRO A 191 11.88 -16.43 -19.32
C PRO A 191 11.55 -17.11 -20.66
N SER A 192 12.09 -16.55 -21.74
CA SER A 192 11.90 -17.01 -23.12
C SER A 192 10.45 -17.03 -23.63
N ASN A 193 9.52 -16.32 -22.96
CA ASN A 193 8.12 -16.28 -23.37
C ASN A 193 7.49 -14.90 -23.10
N LEU A 194 7.00 -14.25 -24.14
CA LEU A 194 6.19 -13.04 -24.04
C LEU A 194 4.78 -13.42 -23.56
N PHE A 195 4.34 -12.90 -22.41
CA PHE A 195 3.03 -13.20 -21.82
C PHE A 195 1.96 -12.20 -22.23
N SER A 196 2.31 -10.93 -22.33
CA SER A 196 1.39 -9.85 -22.74
C SER A 196 2.12 -8.79 -23.55
N GLY A 197 1.37 -7.86 -24.13
CA GLY A 197 1.92 -6.61 -24.64
C GLY A 197 2.35 -5.66 -23.52
N LEU A 198 3.03 -4.59 -23.89
CA LEU A 198 3.38 -3.49 -23.00
C LEU A 198 2.09 -2.85 -22.44
N THR A 199 2.12 -2.51 -21.17
CA THR A 199 1.03 -1.83 -20.47
C THR A 199 1.49 -0.45 -19.97
N GLY A 200 0.56 0.39 -19.53
CA GLY A 200 0.87 1.68 -18.88
C GLY A 200 1.47 1.58 -17.48
N MET A 201 1.93 0.39 -17.06
CA MET A 201 2.41 0.16 -15.70
C MET A 201 3.53 1.13 -15.29
N LEU A 202 4.53 1.33 -16.14
CA LEU A 202 5.66 2.21 -15.86
C LEU A 202 5.23 3.67 -15.73
N ASP A 203 4.27 4.10 -16.54
CA ASP A 203 3.72 5.46 -16.51
C ASP A 203 3.03 5.74 -15.18
N PHE A 204 2.21 4.81 -14.69
CA PHE A 204 1.54 4.90 -13.40
C PHE A 204 2.53 4.82 -12.23
N VAL A 205 3.54 3.98 -12.32
CA VAL A 205 4.60 3.90 -11.30
C VAL A 205 5.31 5.24 -11.17
N ARG A 206 5.72 5.86 -12.28
CA ARG A 206 6.40 7.16 -12.30
C ARG A 206 5.51 8.31 -11.88
N GLY A 207 4.27 8.34 -12.40
CA GLY A 207 3.30 9.36 -12.03
C GLY A 207 2.95 9.33 -10.54
N ALA A 208 2.72 8.14 -9.98
CA ALA A 208 2.45 7.99 -8.56
C ALA A 208 3.66 8.35 -7.68
N ALA A 209 4.88 8.04 -8.12
CA ALA A 209 6.09 8.42 -7.39
C ALA A 209 6.34 9.94 -7.36
N GLN A 210 5.82 10.68 -8.35
CA GLN A 210 5.93 12.14 -8.45
C GLN A 210 4.75 12.87 -7.78
N ALA A 211 3.66 12.18 -7.52
CA ALA A 211 2.48 12.74 -6.87
C ALA A 211 2.75 13.09 -5.41
N GLU A 212 2.15 14.16 -4.92
CA GLU A 212 2.22 14.53 -3.51
C GLU A 212 1.64 13.41 -2.63
N ASN A 213 2.42 12.88 -1.69
CA ASN A 213 2.10 11.72 -0.86
C ASN A 213 1.73 10.46 -1.67
N GLY A 214 2.20 10.36 -2.91
CA GLY A 214 1.93 9.24 -3.78
C GLY A 214 2.73 7.99 -3.44
N LYS A 215 2.22 6.83 -3.87
CA LYS A 215 2.86 5.53 -3.64
C LYS A 215 2.73 4.65 -4.87
N SER A 216 3.85 4.04 -5.28
CA SER A 216 3.86 2.99 -6.29
C SER A 216 4.04 1.65 -5.58
N ILE A 217 3.09 0.73 -5.78
CA ILE A 217 3.03 -0.57 -5.12
C ILE A 217 3.05 -1.66 -6.19
N LEU A 218 4.07 -2.51 -6.12
CA LEU A 218 4.17 -3.72 -6.92
C LEU A 218 3.80 -4.92 -6.05
N MET A 219 2.88 -5.73 -6.52
CA MET A 219 2.39 -6.89 -5.81
C MET A 219 2.67 -8.16 -6.59
N LEU A 220 3.09 -9.19 -5.90
CA LEU A 220 3.28 -10.50 -6.49
C LEU A 220 3.14 -11.60 -5.43
N PRO A 221 2.58 -12.77 -5.78
CA PRO A 221 2.78 -13.96 -4.96
C PRO A 221 4.26 -14.28 -4.86
N SER A 222 4.74 -14.70 -3.70
CA SER A 222 6.18 -15.01 -3.52
C SER A 222 6.67 -16.18 -4.36
N THR A 223 5.74 -17.08 -4.76
CA THR A 223 6.04 -18.26 -5.58
C THR A 223 5.12 -18.34 -6.80
N ASN A 224 5.49 -19.20 -7.76
CA ASN A 224 4.61 -19.59 -8.84
C ASN A 224 3.46 -20.48 -8.32
N ARG A 225 2.45 -20.75 -9.16
CA ARG A 225 1.20 -21.46 -8.77
C ARG A 225 1.42 -22.81 -8.09
N ASN A 226 2.48 -23.54 -8.42
CA ASN A 226 2.77 -24.86 -7.83
C ASN A 226 3.75 -24.79 -6.64
N GLY A 227 4.15 -23.61 -6.18
CA GLY A 227 5.06 -23.39 -5.06
C GLY A 227 6.53 -23.77 -5.30
N LYS A 228 6.88 -24.22 -6.50
CA LYS A 228 8.21 -24.79 -6.78
C LYS A 228 9.28 -23.78 -7.18
N ARG A 229 8.92 -22.55 -7.47
CA ARG A 229 9.83 -21.49 -7.89
C ARG A 229 9.49 -20.19 -7.21
N SER A 230 10.51 -19.52 -6.67
CA SER A 230 10.38 -18.16 -6.17
C SER A 230 10.13 -17.19 -7.33
N ARG A 231 9.31 -16.16 -7.08
CA ARG A 231 9.15 -15.01 -7.98
C ARG A 231 10.07 -13.84 -7.59
N ILE A 232 10.72 -13.96 -6.45
CA ILE A 232 11.85 -13.11 -6.08
C ILE A 232 13.10 -13.90 -6.46
N VAL A 233 13.93 -13.36 -7.34
CA VAL A 233 15.12 -14.03 -7.90
C VAL A 233 16.37 -13.20 -7.70
N THR A 234 17.52 -13.83 -7.74
CA THR A 234 18.80 -13.11 -7.55
C THR A 234 19.06 -12.11 -8.66
N VAL A 235 18.82 -12.51 -9.91
CA VAL A 235 18.96 -11.69 -11.12
C VAL A 235 17.88 -12.08 -12.11
N LEU A 236 17.27 -11.10 -12.78
CA LEU A 236 16.40 -11.37 -13.92
C LEU A 236 17.23 -11.88 -15.08
N ALA A 237 16.96 -13.11 -15.52
CA ALA A 237 17.59 -13.75 -16.65
C ALA A 237 16.56 -14.08 -17.74
N ASP A 238 16.93 -13.90 -19.00
CA ASP A 238 16.12 -14.24 -20.18
C ASP A 238 14.71 -13.64 -20.21
N THR A 239 14.54 -12.47 -19.59
CA THR A 239 13.27 -11.74 -19.56
C THR A 239 13.49 -10.23 -19.61
N ALA A 240 12.53 -9.50 -20.16
CA ALA A 240 12.58 -8.05 -20.25
C ALA A 240 12.35 -7.38 -18.89
N VAL A 241 13.06 -6.27 -18.64
CA VAL A 241 12.82 -5.40 -17.50
C VAL A 241 11.78 -4.36 -17.90
N VAL A 242 10.59 -4.42 -17.29
CA VAL A 242 9.52 -3.45 -17.52
C VAL A 242 9.67 -2.25 -16.60
N ILE A 243 10.04 -2.48 -15.32
CA ILE A 243 10.27 -1.41 -14.35
C ILE A 243 11.73 -1.47 -13.89
N PRO A 244 12.52 -0.44 -14.18
CA PRO A 244 13.91 -0.37 -13.72
C PRO A 244 13.94 -0.18 -12.18
N ARG A 245 15.04 -0.62 -11.56
CA ARG A 245 15.22 -0.56 -10.10
C ARG A 245 15.07 0.83 -9.48
N SER A 246 15.32 1.88 -10.26
CA SER A 246 15.18 3.27 -9.80
C SER A 246 13.74 3.68 -9.52
N ASP A 247 12.79 3.06 -10.21
CA ASP A 247 11.37 3.44 -10.17
C ASP A 247 10.56 2.59 -9.17
N VAL A 248 11.18 1.54 -8.58
CA VAL A 248 10.51 0.64 -7.63
C VAL A 248 10.56 1.19 -6.22
N SER A 249 9.36 1.42 -5.63
CA SER A 249 9.18 1.83 -4.24
C SER A 249 8.69 0.67 -3.37
N TYR A 250 7.39 0.45 -3.28
CA TYR A 250 6.83 -0.63 -2.46
C TYR A 250 6.73 -1.94 -3.22
N VAL A 251 7.15 -3.02 -2.57
CA VAL A 251 6.95 -4.41 -3.03
C VAL A 251 6.21 -5.19 -1.97
N VAL A 252 5.16 -5.89 -2.37
CA VAL A 252 4.27 -6.61 -1.45
C VAL A 252 4.09 -8.06 -1.89
N THR A 253 4.30 -8.97 -0.96
CA THR A 253 3.95 -10.40 -1.09
C THR A 253 3.02 -10.81 0.04
N GLU A 254 2.62 -12.07 0.11
CA GLU A 254 1.87 -12.61 1.26
C GLU A 254 2.68 -12.64 2.56
N TYR A 255 4.01 -12.48 2.50
CA TYR A 255 4.89 -12.43 3.66
C TYR A 255 5.17 -11.03 4.19
N GLY A 256 4.70 -9.98 3.50
CA GLY A 256 4.83 -8.60 3.97
C GLY A 256 4.99 -7.58 2.87
N ALA A 257 5.28 -6.35 3.28
CA ALA A 257 5.51 -5.21 2.41
C ALA A 257 6.84 -4.55 2.76
N VAL A 258 7.63 -4.22 1.75
CA VAL A 258 8.90 -3.50 1.93
C VAL A 258 8.94 -2.27 1.04
N ASN A 259 9.57 -1.21 1.55
CA ASN A 259 9.86 -0.02 0.77
C ASN A 259 11.33 -0.04 0.34
N LEU A 260 11.58 0.03 -0.96
CA LEU A 260 12.93 0.01 -1.55
C LEU A 260 13.46 1.41 -1.87
N PHE A 261 12.64 2.45 -1.72
CA PHE A 261 13.06 3.83 -1.97
C PHE A 261 14.17 4.25 -1.01
N GLY A 262 15.20 4.90 -1.52
CA GLY A 262 16.36 5.34 -0.72
C GLY A 262 17.31 4.25 -0.23
N LYS A 263 17.02 2.96 -0.51
CA LYS A 263 17.84 1.83 -0.07
C LYS A 263 18.99 1.54 -1.04
N SER A 264 20.15 1.19 -0.47
CA SER A 264 21.28 0.62 -1.21
C SER A 264 20.93 -0.75 -1.80
N LEU A 265 21.72 -1.25 -2.74
CA LEU A 265 21.50 -2.59 -3.33
C LEU A 265 21.53 -3.70 -2.28
N GLN A 266 22.38 -3.58 -1.26
CA GLN A 266 22.43 -4.54 -0.16
C GLN A 266 21.14 -4.52 0.67
N GLU A 267 20.65 -3.35 1.04
CA GLU A 267 19.41 -3.20 1.80
C GLU A 267 18.20 -3.66 0.99
N ARG A 268 18.18 -3.40 -0.33
CA ARG A 268 17.15 -3.91 -1.24
C ARG A 268 17.12 -5.43 -1.28
N ALA A 269 18.29 -6.06 -1.42
CA ALA A 269 18.41 -7.51 -1.43
C ALA A 269 17.87 -8.12 -0.12
N VAL A 270 18.27 -7.59 1.03
CA VAL A 270 17.79 -8.02 2.34
C VAL A 270 16.27 -7.84 2.46
N ALA A 271 15.76 -6.67 2.10
CA ALA A 271 14.32 -6.36 2.16
C ALA A 271 13.50 -7.34 1.30
N LEU A 272 13.95 -7.62 0.08
CA LEU A 272 13.26 -8.54 -0.82
C LEU A 272 13.34 -9.99 -0.35
N ILE A 273 14.49 -10.43 0.18
CA ILE A 273 14.63 -11.77 0.79
C ILE A 273 13.67 -11.92 1.98
N SER A 274 13.47 -10.87 2.78
CA SER A 274 12.58 -10.93 3.95
C SER A 274 11.13 -11.22 3.59
N ILE A 275 10.65 -10.76 2.44
CA ILE A 275 9.29 -11.00 1.94
C ILE A 275 9.20 -12.15 0.92
N ALA A 276 10.30 -12.87 0.65
CA ALA A 276 10.30 -14.10 -0.13
C ALA A 276 9.65 -15.24 0.66
N HIS A 277 9.22 -16.28 -0.05
CA HIS A 277 8.74 -17.51 0.61
C HIS A 277 9.85 -18.10 1.50
N PRO A 278 9.55 -18.50 2.74
CA PRO A 278 10.56 -19.00 3.68
C PRO A 278 11.51 -20.05 3.10
N ASP A 279 10.99 -21.01 2.34
CA ASP A 279 11.77 -22.11 1.75
C ASP A 279 12.86 -21.64 0.77
N PHE A 280 12.77 -20.42 0.26
CA PHE A 280 13.73 -19.87 -0.70
C PHE A 280 14.68 -18.82 -0.09
N ARG A 281 14.46 -18.38 1.15
CA ARG A 281 15.25 -17.29 1.75
C ARG A 281 16.71 -17.63 1.89
N ASP A 282 17.04 -18.82 2.40
CA ASP A 282 18.43 -19.29 2.56
C ASP A 282 19.14 -19.39 1.21
N GLN A 283 18.47 -19.95 0.20
CA GLN A 283 18.99 -20.04 -1.15
C GLN A 283 19.29 -18.64 -1.73
N LEU A 284 18.29 -17.73 -1.70
CA LEU A 284 18.43 -16.36 -2.21
C LEU A 284 19.54 -15.60 -1.49
N PHE A 285 19.66 -15.79 -0.18
CA PHE A 285 20.69 -15.16 0.63
C PHE A 285 22.09 -15.66 0.25
N HIS A 286 22.25 -16.96 0.04
CA HIS A 286 23.51 -17.56 -0.41
C HIS A 286 23.87 -17.10 -1.82
N GLU A 287 22.91 -17.09 -2.75
CA GLU A 287 23.10 -16.60 -4.10
C GLU A 287 23.46 -15.10 -4.14
N ALA A 288 22.83 -14.28 -3.28
CA ALA A 288 23.15 -12.85 -3.15
C ALA A 288 24.60 -12.61 -2.69
N LYS A 289 25.12 -13.45 -1.77
CA LYS A 289 26.55 -13.43 -1.37
C LYS A 289 27.47 -13.80 -2.54
N ASN A 290 27.14 -14.85 -3.26
CA ASN A 290 27.91 -15.29 -4.43
C ASN A 290 27.94 -14.25 -5.55
N ALA A 291 26.83 -13.51 -5.74
CA ALA A 291 26.71 -12.41 -6.67
C ALA A 291 27.38 -11.11 -6.18
N GLY A 292 27.92 -11.07 -4.96
CA GLY A 292 28.55 -9.87 -4.38
C GLY A 292 27.55 -8.79 -3.95
N LEU A 293 26.25 -9.10 -3.91
CA LEU A 293 25.20 -8.19 -3.43
C LEU A 293 25.22 -8.05 -1.91
N LEU A 294 25.65 -9.09 -1.19
CA LEU A 294 25.74 -9.10 0.28
C LEU A 294 27.16 -9.44 0.72
N SER A 295 27.59 -8.87 1.85
CA SER A 295 28.86 -9.22 2.48
C SER A 295 28.86 -10.69 2.90
N ARG A 296 30.03 -11.34 2.80
CA ARG A 296 30.21 -12.74 3.18
C ARG A 296 29.98 -13.00 4.65
N ASP A 297 30.25 -12.01 5.50
CA ASP A 297 30.17 -12.11 6.97
C ASP A 297 28.76 -11.92 7.52
N ARG A 298 27.82 -11.46 6.69
CA ARG A 298 26.44 -11.19 7.10
C ARG A 298 25.67 -12.49 7.34
N SER A 299 24.82 -12.56 8.38
CA SER A 299 23.90 -13.68 8.62
C SER A 299 22.48 -13.37 8.15
N LEU A 300 21.69 -14.39 7.79
CA LEU A 300 20.30 -14.22 7.39
C LEU A 300 19.45 -13.71 8.56
N ALA A 301 19.66 -14.24 9.76
CA ALA A 301 18.90 -13.87 10.95
C ALA A 301 19.00 -12.37 11.29
N GLU A 302 20.20 -11.78 11.12
CA GLU A 302 20.44 -10.33 11.32
C GLU A 302 19.88 -9.47 10.19
N SER A 303 19.45 -10.11 9.11
CA SER A 303 19.03 -9.43 7.88
C SER A 303 17.53 -9.36 7.71
N LEU A 304 16.74 -10.15 8.43
CA LEU A 304 15.28 -10.17 8.34
C LEU A 304 14.66 -9.02 9.16
N GLN A 305 14.66 -7.81 8.60
CA GLN A 305 14.13 -6.59 9.22
C GLN A 305 13.00 -6.00 8.36
N GLY A 306 12.07 -5.26 9.00
CA GLY A 306 11.10 -4.45 8.29
C GLY A 306 9.82 -5.16 7.86
N ILE A 307 9.55 -6.36 8.37
CA ILE A 307 8.26 -7.03 8.14
C ILE A 307 7.25 -6.52 9.16
N TYR A 308 6.09 -6.05 8.68
CA TYR A 308 5.00 -5.63 9.55
C TYR A 308 4.54 -6.78 10.48
N PRO A 309 4.65 -6.63 11.81
CA PRO A 309 4.39 -7.72 12.76
C PRO A 309 2.88 -7.86 13.04
N VAL A 310 2.17 -8.58 12.16
CA VAL A 310 0.71 -8.80 12.24
C VAL A 310 0.29 -9.42 13.58
N GLN A 311 1.13 -10.24 14.20
CA GLN A 311 0.88 -10.87 15.49
C GLN A 311 0.70 -9.86 16.64
N LEU A 312 1.14 -8.62 16.46
CA LEU A 312 0.93 -7.56 17.43
C LEU A 312 -0.43 -6.87 17.31
N GLU A 313 -1.17 -7.11 16.22
CA GLU A 313 -2.54 -6.61 16.08
C GLU A 313 -3.47 -7.29 17.09
N GLU A 314 -4.30 -6.51 17.76
CA GLU A 314 -5.29 -7.00 18.71
C GLU A 314 -6.47 -6.02 18.77
N THR A 315 -7.67 -6.55 18.83
CA THR A 315 -8.85 -5.76 19.14
C THR A 315 -9.28 -6.11 20.56
N VAL A 316 -9.40 -5.10 21.41
CA VAL A 316 -9.83 -5.23 22.79
C VAL A 316 -11.05 -4.33 23.03
N GLU A 317 -11.92 -4.74 23.94
CA GLU A 317 -13.05 -3.92 24.38
C GLU A 317 -12.70 -3.24 25.70
N ILE A 318 -12.83 -1.91 25.76
CA ILE A 318 -12.61 -1.11 26.96
C ILE A 318 -13.84 -0.25 27.20
N ASN A 319 -14.56 -0.51 28.30
CA ASN A 319 -15.78 0.21 28.70
C ASN A 319 -16.87 0.24 27.60
N GLY A 320 -17.07 -0.87 26.89
CA GLY A 320 -18.04 -0.97 25.80
C GLY A 320 -17.61 -0.33 24.47
N GLN A 321 -16.36 0.10 24.36
CA GLN A 321 -15.79 0.68 23.13
C GLN A 321 -14.71 -0.23 22.57
N GLU A 322 -14.80 -0.54 21.26
CA GLU A 322 -13.77 -1.27 20.54
C GLU A 322 -12.51 -0.42 20.42
N LEU A 323 -11.37 -0.99 20.84
CA LEU A 323 -10.05 -0.42 20.71
C LEU A 323 -9.18 -1.36 19.89
N VAL A 324 -8.62 -0.87 18.80
CA VAL A 324 -7.67 -1.62 17.95
C VAL A 324 -6.24 -1.21 18.30
N ILE A 325 -5.45 -2.19 18.72
CA ILE A 325 -4.01 -2.03 18.93
C ILE A 325 -3.30 -2.62 17.72
N ARG A 326 -2.41 -1.86 17.11
CA ARG A 326 -1.59 -2.34 15.99
C ARG A 326 -0.29 -1.54 15.82
N PRO A 327 0.72 -2.10 15.15
CA PRO A 327 1.88 -1.34 14.72
C PRO A 327 1.52 -0.14 13.84
N ALA A 328 2.28 0.93 13.94
CA ALA A 328 2.15 2.07 13.06
C ALA A 328 2.55 1.70 11.63
N THR A 329 2.01 2.42 10.67
CA THR A 329 2.31 2.30 9.25
C THR A 329 2.57 3.68 8.65
N PRO A 330 3.20 3.79 7.47
CA PRO A 330 3.46 5.10 6.84
C PRO A 330 2.22 5.97 6.59
N VAL A 331 1.02 5.37 6.56
CA VAL A 331 -0.24 6.14 6.40
C VAL A 331 -0.75 6.76 7.71
N ASP A 332 -0.14 6.47 8.83
CA ASP A 332 -0.58 6.96 10.14
C ASP A 332 0.06 8.29 10.54
N THR A 333 1.01 8.80 9.77
CA THR A 333 1.76 10.04 10.06
C THR A 333 0.83 11.18 10.50
N ARG A 334 -0.24 11.44 9.75
CA ARG A 334 -1.20 12.48 10.08
C ARG A 334 -2.00 12.17 11.35
N ARG A 335 -2.47 10.92 11.54
CA ARG A 335 -3.20 10.51 12.74
C ARG A 335 -2.36 10.61 14.01
N ILE A 336 -1.06 10.31 13.90
CA ILE A 336 -0.08 10.48 14.99
C ILE A 336 0.10 11.97 15.29
N GLN A 337 0.23 12.80 14.26
CA GLN A 337 0.33 14.26 14.41
C GLN A 337 -0.91 14.85 15.09
N GLU A 338 -2.10 14.47 14.65
CA GLU A 338 -3.38 14.88 15.25
C GLU A 338 -3.48 14.44 16.72
N HIS A 339 -2.99 13.24 17.07
CA HIS A 339 -2.93 12.79 18.45
C HIS A 339 -2.03 13.70 19.31
N PHE A 340 -0.83 14.05 18.84
CA PHE A 340 0.06 14.94 19.59
C PHE A 340 -0.50 16.34 19.76
N TYR A 341 -1.18 16.90 18.76
CA TYR A 341 -1.89 18.18 18.88
C TYR A 341 -3.10 18.13 19.83
N ALA A 342 -3.70 16.96 20.01
CA ALA A 342 -4.83 16.76 20.93
C ALA A 342 -4.40 16.54 22.38
N LEU A 343 -3.12 16.35 22.68
CA LEU A 343 -2.60 16.24 24.04
C LEU A 343 -2.72 17.59 24.78
N ASP A 344 -3.01 17.57 26.07
CA ASP A 344 -2.91 18.78 26.87
C ASP A 344 -1.44 19.16 27.15
N GLY A 345 -1.19 20.41 27.52
CA GLY A 345 0.18 20.93 27.70
C GLY A 345 1.00 20.13 28.74
N LYS A 346 0.35 19.55 29.76
CA LYS A 346 1.03 18.73 30.78
C LYS A 346 1.48 17.40 30.21
N ASP A 347 0.65 16.78 29.37
CA ASP A 347 0.95 15.50 28.73
C ASP A 347 2.04 15.70 27.66
N VAL A 348 2.03 16.83 26.93
CA VAL A 348 3.11 17.21 26.00
C VAL A 348 4.44 17.34 26.74
N VAL A 349 4.48 18.09 27.85
CA VAL A 349 5.72 18.24 28.66
C VAL A 349 6.16 16.90 29.25
N SER A 350 5.23 16.04 29.68
CA SER A 350 5.55 14.70 30.17
C SER A 350 6.17 13.81 29.10
N ARG A 351 5.76 13.96 27.83
CA ARG A 351 6.22 13.14 26.71
C ARG A 351 7.52 13.64 26.11
N PHE A 352 7.68 14.96 25.96
CA PHE A 352 8.79 15.59 25.26
C PHE A 352 9.80 16.28 26.16
N PHE A 353 9.54 16.40 27.47
CA PHE A 353 10.36 17.06 28.49
C PHE A 353 10.51 18.59 28.32
N TYR A 354 9.80 19.19 27.35
CA TYR A 354 9.71 20.64 27.14
C TYR A 354 8.35 21.02 26.55
N GLU A 355 8.00 22.30 26.63
CA GLU A 355 6.79 22.80 25.97
C GLU A 355 6.98 22.77 24.45
N LYS A 356 6.20 21.94 23.78
CA LYS A 356 6.23 21.76 22.32
C LYS A 356 4.87 22.13 21.75
N THR A 357 4.85 23.16 20.90
CA THR A 357 3.62 23.68 20.27
C THR A 357 3.52 23.32 18.79
N ARG A 358 4.58 22.83 18.19
CA ARG A 358 4.62 22.44 16.78
C ARG A 358 5.15 21.00 16.65
N PHE A 359 4.44 20.21 15.88
CA PHE A 359 4.80 18.82 15.55
C PHE A 359 5.00 18.74 14.04
N ASN A 360 6.23 18.90 13.59
CA ASN A 360 6.57 18.88 12.17
C ASN A 360 6.38 17.49 11.58
N LEU A 361 5.99 17.44 10.30
CA LEU A 361 5.68 16.18 9.62
C LEU A 361 6.90 15.25 9.55
N GLU A 362 8.09 15.81 9.28
CA GLU A 362 9.36 15.06 9.23
C GLU A 362 9.68 14.34 10.54
N GLU A 363 9.44 14.98 11.69
CA GLU A 363 9.64 14.35 13.01
C GLU A 363 8.64 13.21 13.25
N ILE A 364 7.40 13.39 12.78
CA ILE A 364 6.35 12.38 12.91
C ILE A 364 6.56 11.20 11.96
N GLU A 365 7.14 11.44 10.80
CA GLU A 365 7.50 10.38 9.86
C GLU A 365 8.46 9.38 10.49
N GLY A 366 9.41 9.81 11.32
CA GLY A 366 10.28 8.93 12.09
C GLY A 366 9.52 7.97 13.03
N VAL A 367 8.35 8.40 13.52
CA VAL A 367 7.48 7.56 14.39
C VAL A 367 6.65 6.56 13.59
N SER A 368 6.40 6.80 12.30
CA SER A 368 5.55 5.96 11.44
C SER A 368 6.34 5.12 10.43
N GLN A 369 7.54 5.53 10.05
CA GLN A 369 8.42 4.84 9.12
C GLN A 369 9.45 3.97 9.86
N ILE A 370 8.96 3.02 10.60
CA ILE A 370 9.73 2.14 11.50
C ILE A 370 10.16 0.83 10.81
N ASP A 371 11.24 0.23 11.30
CA ASP A 371 11.72 -1.06 10.79
C ASP A 371 11.10 -2.27 11.50
N TYR A 372 10.30 -2.05 12.54
CA TYR A 372 9.61 -3.04 13.40
C TYR A 372 10.53 -3.96 14.20
N VAL A 373 11.84 -3.81 14.12
CA VAL A 373 12.85 -4.62 14.83
C VAL A 373 13.62 -3.76 15.81
N ASN A 374 14.29 -2.72 15.30
CA ASN A 374 15.03 -1.76 16.13
C ASN A 374 14.11 -0.68 16.68
N ASP A 375 13.14 -0.28 15.86
CA ASP A 375 12.16 0.74 16.20
C ASP A 375 10.76 0.17 16.02
N LEU A 376 9.93 0.28 17.03
CA LEU A 376 8.55 -0.19 16.99
C LEU A 376 7.63 0.82 17.64
N THR A 377 6.64 1.28 16.88
CA THR A 377 5.54 2.10 17.39
C THR A 377 4.23 1.33 17.32
N LEU A 378 3.52 1.25 18.44
CA LEU A 378 2.17 0.70 18.54
C LEU A 378 1.16 1.83 18.71
N LEU A 379 0.08 1.76 17.96
CA LEU A 379 -1.04 2.69 18.03
C LEU A 379 -2.24 2.02 18.68
N ALA A 380 -2.93 2.75 19.54
CA ALA A 380 -4.25 2.44 20.07
C ALA A 380 -5.28 3.32 19.35
N LEU A 381 -6.21 2.72 18.61
CA LEU A 381 -7.16 3.42 17.75
C LEU A 381 -8.59 3.12 18.17
N VAL A 382 -9.45 4.15 18.15
CA VAL A 382 -10.89 4.06 18.39
C VAL A 382 -11.69 4.69 17.26
N GLY A 383 -12.93 4.25 17.08
CA GLY A 383 -13.85 4.75 16.06
C GLY A 383 -14.12 3.72 14.97
N ASP A 384 -15.06 4.06 14.09
CA ASP A 384 -15.47 3.20 12.98
C ASP A 384 -14.33 3.01 11.95
N PRO A 385 -14.31 1.88 11.24
CA PRO A 385 -13.37 1.68 10.15
C PRO A 385 -13.37 2.87 9.17
N GLY A 386 -12.17 3.41 8.88
CA GLY A 386 -11.98 4.60 8.05
C GLY A 386 -11.97 5.93 8.82
N PHE A 387 -12.60 6.01 9.99
CA PHE A 387 -12.64 7.22 10.83
C PHE A 387 -11.89 7.05 12.15
N ARG A 388 -11.11 5.97 12.29
CA ARG A 388 -10.36 5.71 13.51
C ARG A 388 -9.34 6.81 13.79
N ARG A 389 -9.35 7.28 15.06
CA ARG A 389 -8.34 8.22 15.59
C ARG A 389 -7.41 7.52 16.56
N VAL A 390 -6.19 8.00 16.66
CA VAL A 390 -5.21 7.53 17.63
C VAL A 390 -5.53 8.13 19.00
N VAL A 391 -5.62 7.29 20.01
CA VAL A 391 -5.86 7.67 21.42
C VAL A 391 -4.71 7.26 22.33
N GLY A 392 -3.77 6.48 21.82
CA GLY A 392 -2.57 6.10 22.55
C GLY A 392 -1.47 5.69 21.61
N ILE A 393 -0.24 6.01 21.97
CA ILE A 393 0.99 5.64 21.29
C ILE A 393 1.93 5.05 22.34
N GLY A 394 2.56 3.92 22.01
CA GLY A 394 3.70 3.37 22.73
C GLY A 394 4.78 3.03 21.73
N GLU A 395 5.99 3.44 21.99
CA GLU A 395 7.12 3.18 21.10
C GLU A 395 8.36 2.74 21.85
N PHE A 396 9.23 2.02 21.16
CA PHE A 396 10.61 1.82 21.59
C PHE A 396 11.59 2.15 20.45
N LEU A 397 12.75 2.68 20.83
CA LEU A 397 13.90 2.96 19.98
C LEU A 397 15.11 2.20 20.54
N PHE A 398 15.67 1.30 19.76
CA PHE A 398 16.76 0.42 20.20
C PHE A 398 18.12 1.12 20.11
N ASP A 399 18.88 1.05 21.20
CA ASP A 399 20.29 1.45 21.27
C ASP A 399 21.17 0.19 21.20
N PRO A 400 21.75 -0.13 20.04
CA PRO A 400 22.57 -1.34 19.89
C PRO A 400 23.84 -1.32 20.74
N ALA A 401 24.36 -0.13 21.08
CA ALA A 401 25.56 -0.01 21.91
C ALA A 401 25.32 -0.49 23.36
N LYS A 402 24.09 -0.38 23.84
CA LYS A 402 23.70 -0.79 25.20
C LYS A 402 22.91 -2.09 25.22
N ASN A 403 22.45 -2.57 24.07
CA ASN A 403 21.44 -3.63 23.95
C ASN A 403 20.17 -3.34 24.77
N LEU A 404 19.75 -2.07 24.78
CA LEU A 404 18.57 -1.58 25.50
C LEU A 404 17.72 -0.73 24.54
N ALA A 405 16.43 -0.68 24.77
CA ALA A 405 15.56 0.21 24.00
C ALA A 405 14.94 1.30 24.89
N GLU A 406 14.96 2.54 24.41
CA GLU A 406 14.25 3.64 25.04
C GLU A 406 12.77 3.53 24.73
N VAL A 407 11.92 3.59 25.78
CA VAL A 407 10.46 3.52 25.60
C VAL A 407 9.78 4.83 25.96
N ALA A 408 8.76 5.16 25.19
CA ALA A 408 7.95 6.34 25.42
C ALA A 408 6.46 6.08 25.13
N PHE A 409 5.60 6.80 25.87
CA PHE A 409 4.15 6.64 25.78
C PHE A 409 3.44 8.00 25.75
N SER A 410 2.31 8.03 25.05
CA SER A 410 1.32 9.11 25.15
C SER A 410 -0.09 8.53 25.05
N ILE A 411 -1.00 8.96 25.90
CA ILE A 411 -2.39 8.51 25.91
C ILE A 411 -3.28 9.73 26.11
N SER A 412 -4.27 9.90 25.23
CA SER A 412 -5.28 10.97 25.31
C SER A 412 -5.95 10.94 26.67
N LYS A 413 -6.18 12.11 27.27
CA LYS A 413 -6.67 12.29 28.63
C LYS A 413 -7.93 11.47 28.96
N GLU A 414 -8.88 11.43 28.04
CA GLU A 414 -10.14 10.69 28.17
C GLU A 414 -9.95 9.16 28.21
N PHE A 415 -8.78 8.65 27.81
CA PHE A 415 -8.42 7.24 27.78
C PHE A 415 -7.37 6.86 28.82
N GLN A 416 -6.86 7.81 29.60
CA GLN A 416 -5.95 7.54 30.73
C GLN A 416 -6.66 6.73 31.82
N GLY A 417 -5.88 5.93 32.56
CA GLY A 417 -6.41 5.09 33.64
C GLY A 417 -7.22 3.86 33.20
N LYS A 418 -7.45 3.66 31.89
CA LYS A 418 -8.25 2.55 31.33
C LYS A 418 -7.42 1.31 30.94
N GLY A 419 -6.16 1.25 31.31
CA GLY A 419 -5.28 0.08 31.07
C GLY A 419 -4.57 0.05 29.71
N ILE A 420 -4.76 1.03 28.81
CA ILE A 420 -4.13 1.05 27.47
C ILE A 420 -2.61 1.02 27.57
N GLY A 421 -2.00 1.82 28.44
CA GLY A 421 -0.55 1.81 28.66
C GLY A 421 -0.01 0.44 29.03
N LYS A 422 -0.74 -0.34 29.83
CA LYS A 422 -0.37 -1.70 30.22
C LYS A 422 -0.40 -2.69 29.04
N ILE A 423 -1.38 -2.52 28.12
CA ILE A 423 -1.44 -3.33 26.90
C ILE A 423 -0.27 -3.00 25.99
N LEU A 424 -0.03 -1.71 25.74
CA LEU A 424 1.05 -1.24 24.88
C LEU A 424 2.41 -1.72 25.37
N ILE A 425 2.76 -1.49 26.65
CA ILE A 425 4.06 -1.88 27.19
C ILE A 425 4.26 -3.40 27.20
N ARG A 426 3.21 -4.19 27.46
CA ARG A 426 3.27 -5.65 27.40
C ARG A 426 3.61 -6.13 25.98
N LYS A 427 2.97 -5.55 24.96
CA LYS A 427 3.22 -5.88 23.54
C LYS A 427 4.60 -5.44 23.08
N LEU A 428 5.03 -4.24 23.47
CA LEU A 428 6.40 -3.77 23.21
C LEU A 428 7.44 -4.67 23.86
N GLY A 429 7.20 -5.10 25.11
CA GLY A 429 8.08 -6.02 25.82
C GLY A 429 8.16 -7.41 25.20
N ALA A 430 7.06 -7.94 24.65
CA ALA A 430 7.08 -9.18 23.90
C ALA A 430 7.90 -9.02 22.60
N ALA A 431 7.64 -7.99 21.82
CA ALA A 431 8.38 -7.71 20.59
C ALA A 431 9.88 -7.47 20.83
N ALA A 432 10.25 -6.72 21.88
CA ALA A 432 11.63 -6.48 22.24
C ALA A 432 12.35 -7.79 22.59
N ARG A 433 11.70 -8.69 23.34
CA ARG A 433 12.25 -10.02 23.68
C ARG A 433 12.45 -10.87 22.43
N ASP A 434 11.47 -10.89 21.53
CA ASP A 434 11.55 -11.65 20.28
C ASP A 434 12.68 -11.12 19.37
N ASN A 435 13.00 -9.84 19.48
CA ASN A 435 14.10 -9.18 18.77
C ASN A 435 15.44 -9.22 19.52
N GLY A 436 15.54 -9.91 20.67
CA GLY A 436 16.79 -10.07 21.43
C GLY A 436 17.24 -8.84 22.22
N ILE A 437 16.35 -7.86 22.44
CA ILE A 437 16.62 -6.64 23.23
C ILE A 437 16.62 -7.00 24.71
N ALA A 438 17.68 -6.64 25.45
CA ALA A 438 17.88 -7.06 26.83
C ALA A 438 16.97 -6.36 27.84
N GLY A 439 16.51 -5.16 27.54
CA GLY A 439 15.65 -4.39 28.45
C GLY A 439 15.25 -3.02 27.95
N PHE A 440 14.44 -2.32 28.75
CA PHE A 440 13.96 -0.98 28.45
C PHE A 440 14.61 0.09 29.35
N ILE A 441 14.83 1.26 28.79
CA ILE A 441 15.10 2.51 29.50
C ILE A 441 13.90 3.41 29.34
N ALA A 442 13.44 3.99 30.44
CA ALA A 442 12.36 4.97 30.39
C ALA A 442 12.75 6.22 31.19
N TYR A 443 12.51 7.36 30.62
CA TYR A 443 12.68 8.64 31.30
C TYR A 443 11.31 9.19 31.71
N THR A 444 11.16 9.54 32.97
CA THR A 444 9.91 10.15 33.46
C THR A 444 10.15 11.15 34.59
N SER A 445 9.30 12.13 34.71
CA SER A 445 9.33 13.03 35.86
C SER A 445 8.93 12.29 37.14
N HIS A 446 9.59 12.57 38.26
CA HIS A 446 9.21 12.06 39.58
C HIS A 446 7.76 12.42 39.99
N LYS A 447 7.16 13.43 39.35
CA LYS A 447 5.75 13.84 39.53
C LYS A 447 4.77 13.01 38.70
N ASN A 448 5.24 12.21 37.75
CA ASN A 448 4.37 11.37 36.90
C ASN A 448 4.08 10.01 37.57
N GLU A 449 3.25 10.04 38.61
CA GLU A 449 2.87 8.84 39.38
C GLU A 449 2.26 7.75 38.50
N SER A 450 1.49 8.13 37.47
CA SER A 450 0.84 7.17 36.59
C SER A 450 1.84 6.33 35.81
N MET A 451 2.91 6.95 35.30
CA MET A 451 3.97 6.25 34.57
C MET A 451 4.80 5.39 35.52
N ILE A 452 5.11 5.90 36.71
CA ILE A 452 5.84 5.14 37.75
C ILE A 452 5.04 3.89 38.16
N LYS A 453 3.71 4.04 38.37
CA LYS A 453 2.80 2.91 38.66
C LYS A 453 2.74 1.90 37.51
N LEU A 454 2.74 2.38 36.26
CA LEU A 454 2.74 1.53 35.08
C LEU A 454 4.01 0.63 35.07
N PHE A 455 5.19 1.23 35.20
CA PHE A 455 6.45 0.47 35.18
C PHE A 455 6.54 -0.49 36.37
N ASN A 456 6.17 -0.08 37.57
CA ASN A 456 6.17 -0.95 38.76
C ASN A 456 5.16 -2.13 38.67
N SER A 457 4.18 -2.05 37.76
CA SER A 457 3.21 -3.13 37.55
C SER A 457 3.67 -4.23 36.60
N LEU A 458 4.86 -4.07 36.01
CA LEU A 458 5.40 -5.01 35.04
C LEU A 458 6.11 -6.17 35.71
N PRO A 459 6.11 -7.38 35.12
CA PRO A 459 6.82 -8.54 35.65
C PRO A 459 8.33 -8.52 35.33
N PHE A 460 8.94 -7.34 35.34
CA PHE A 460 10.35 -7.13 35.02
C PHE A 460 11.11 -6.62 36.25
N THR A 461 12.41 -6.93 36.32
CA THR A 461 13.28 -6.35 37.33
C THR A 461 13.56 -4.89 36.98
N ILE A 462 13.13 -3.97 37.84
CA ILE A 462 13.43 -2.54 37.73
C ILE A 462 14.71 -2.27 38.51
N LYS A 463 15.67 -1.61 37.87
CA LYS A 463 16.95 -1.22 38.50
C LYS A 463 16.98 0.29 38.71
#